data_89272e6a0aa80bbf4f6fadaa19ebda30
#
_entry.id   89272e6a0aa80bbf4f6fadaa19ebda30
#
_cell.length_a   1.000
_cell.length_b   1.000
_cell.length_c   1.000
_cell.angle_alpha   90.00
_cell.angle_beta   90.00
_cell.angle_gamma   90.00
#
_symmetry.space_group_name_H-M   'P 1'
#
loop_
_entity.id
_entity.type
_entity.pdbx_description
1 polymer ?
#
loop_
_entity_poly.entity_id
_entity_poly.type
_entity_poly.pdbx_seq_one_letter_code
_entity_poly.pdbx_strand_id
1 'polypeptide(L)'
;MNSPRRLKWQYPLIAVVAAGAAAFGLVHSTDAAPAASSASAKKKPGATDLIKADPPPVLFTDAQVADVAKQQAAQKHTADALFAKWKAAHGSTRDDKAFLTWAAQQVPAPPGKAERTTELHHVQALAKTRTAAGKKAATWLETHGKSDIWKLYGHDQRELLPKEQGAVEKTELKTALKLAKAITENVAARDKQPAPYVLDPSLRPDKHVTAGQKGPYSYPSRHAAKAAAAVTLLGDWAPHRAEDYKAMAAQVLYSRLYMAGHVNSDITAGTLVGDLVGDYFQNAAATSGAGK
;
A
#
# COMPACT_ATOMS: atom_id res chain seq x y z
N MET A 1 -6.62 31.01 -10.43
CA MET A 1 -5.31 30.38 -10.63
C MET A 1 -4.89 29.77 -9.31
N ASN A 2 -5.18 28.49 -9.09
CA ASN A 2 -4.84 27.79 -7.85
C ASN A 2 -3.42 27.24 -7.96
N SER A 3 -2.53 27.78 -7.14
CA SER A 3 -1.16 27.32 -7.03
C SER A 3 -1.13 25.85 -6.50
N PRO A 4 -0.34 24.94 -7.07
CA PRO A 4 -0.27 23.59 -6.57
C PRO A 4 0.30 23.61 -5.15
N ARG A 5 -0.46 23.08 -4.19
CA ARG A 5 0.07 22.82 -2.84
C ARG A 5 1.23 21.86 -3.00
N ARG A 6 2.45 22.37 -2.88
CA ARG A 6 3.63 21.53 -2.73
C ARG A 6 3.45 20.77 -1.44
N LEU A 7 3.26 19.46 -1.52
CA LEU A 7 3.38 18.57 -0.38
C LEU A 7 4.79 18.83 0.19
N LYS A 8 4.84 19.58 1.29
CA LYS A 8 6.12 19.90 1.94
C LYS A 8 6.59 18.62 2.64
N TRP A 9 7.40 17.86 1.93
CA TRP A 9 8.21 16.82 2.55
C TRP A 9 9.25 17.54 3.42
N GLN A 10 8.85 17.89 4.64
CA GLN A 10 9.79 18.37 5.64
C GLN A 10 10.48 17.13 6.21
N TYR A 11 11.58 16.74 5.60
CA TYR A 11 12.53 15.87 6.27
C TYR A 11 13.24 16.72 7.32
N PRO A 12 13.22 16.33 8.60
CA PRO A 12 14.18 16.87 9.52
C PRO A 12 15.56 16.39 9.05
N LEU A 13 16.41 17.30 8.66
CA LEU A 13 17.85 17.06 8.45
C LEU A 13 18.43 16.68 9.81
N ILE A 14 18.47 15.37 10.11
CA ILE A 14 19.25 14.88 11.24
C ILE A 14 20.70 14.87 10.77
N ALA A 15 21.44 15.87 11.22
CA ALA A 15 22.88 15.88 11.13
C ALA A 15 23.44 14.75 12.00
N VAL A 16 23.87 13.66 11.36
CA VAL A 16 24.62 12.60 12.04
C VAL A 16 26.02 13.13 12.31
N VAL A 17 26.24 13.56 13.55
CA VAL A 17 27.60 13.79 14.08
C VAL A 17 28.23 12.42 14.31
N ALA A 18 29.16 12.03 13.46
CA ALA A 18 30.00 10.86 13.67
C ALA A 18 31.02 11.17 14.75
N ALA A 19 30.79 10.72 15.98
CA ALA A 19 31.82 10.68 17.00
C ALA A 19 32.67 9.43 16.82
N GLY A 20 33.89 9.61 16.35
CA GLY A 20 34.89 8.56 16.29
C GLY A 20 35.43 8.28 17.69
N ALA A 21 35.39 7.03 18.11
CA ALA A 21 36.16 6.52 19.24
C ALA A 21 37.25 5.57 18.72
N ALA A 22 38.47 6.04 18.76
CA ALA A 22 39.65 5.21 18.60
C ALA A 22 39.90 4.47 19.93
N ALA A 23 40.00 3.17 19.90
CA ALA A 23 40.55 2.38 21.01
C ALA A 23 41.69 1.51 20.52
N PHE A 24 42.82 1.73 21.17
CA PHE A 24 44.10 1.04 20.97
C PHE A 24 44.08 -0.40 21.49
N GLY A 25 44.67 -1.28 20.76
CA GLY A 25 45.59 -2.34 20.96
C GLY A 25 45.42 -3.39 22.07
N LEU A 26 45.61 -4.63 21.68
CA LEU A 26 46.71 -5.50 22.18
C LEU A 26 46.67 -6.81 21.41
N VAL A 27 47.83 -7.12 20.87
CA VAL A 27 48.13 -8.38 20.15
C VAL A 27 48.23 -9.51 21.14
N HIS A 28 47.52 -10.62 20.91
CA HIS A 28 47.92 -11.94 21.32
C HIS A 28 47.62 -12.93 20.18
N SER A 29 48.70 -13.42 19.60
CA SER A 29 48.69 -14.50 18.62
C SER A 29 48.43 -15.83 19.34
N THR A 30 47.43 -16.58 18.89
CA THR A 30 47.34 -18.02 19.00
C THR A 30 46.75 -18.60 17.74
N ASP A 31 47.46 -19.51 17.12
CA ASP A 31 47.07 -20.26 15.95
C ASP A 31 45.72 -20.97 16.15
N ALA A 32 44.77 -20.66 15.27
CA ALA A 32 43.55 -21.45 15.10
C ALA A 32 43.22 -21.53 13.61
N ALA A 33 42.87 -22.73 13.18
CA ALA A 33 42.55 -23.13 11.82
C ALA A 33 41.55 -22.20 11.12
N PRO A 34 41.51 -22.11 9.75
CA PRO A 34 40.66 -21.20 9.03
C PRO A 34 39.19 -21.56 9.21
N ALA A 35 38.48 -20.78 10.03
CA ALA A 35 37.04 -20.83 10.10
C ALA A 35 36.46 -20.37 8.75
N ALA A 36 35.63 -21.24 8.19
CA ALA A 36 34.86 -20.91 6.96
C ALA A 36 34.18 -19.54 7.14
N SER A 37 34.50 -18.59 6.27
CA SER A 37 33.87 -17.28 6.25
C SER A 37 32.37 -17.44 6.01
N SER A 38 31.57 -17.29 7.07
CA SER A 38 30.14 -17.13 6.94
C SER A 38 29.88 -15.85 6.15
N ALA A 39 29.53 -15.99 4.87
CA ALA A 39 29.08 -14.87 4.04
C ALA A 39 27.91 -14.20 4.76
N SER A 40 28.16 -13.05 5.37
CA SER A 40 27.13 -12.23 6.00
C SER A 40 26.08 -11.88 4.96
N ALA A 41 24.91 -12.50 5.06
CA ALA A 41 23.79 -12.21 4.16
C ALA A 41 23.48 -10.72 4.26
N LYS A 42 23.76 -9.95 3.19
CA LYS A 42 23.49 -8.50 3.14
C LYS A 42 22.02 -8.26 3.50
N LYS A 43 21.77 -7.55 4.60
CA LYS A 43 20.45 -7.17 5.05
C LYS A 43 19.75 -6.40 3.92
N LYS A 44 18.56 -6.85 3.53
CA LYS A 44 17.76 -6.15 2.50
C LYS A 44 17.50 -4.71 2.95
N PRO A 45 17.60 -3.71 2.04
CA PRO A 45 17.38 -2.31 2.37
C PRO A 45 15.97 -2.09 2.93
N GLY A 46 15.85 -1.19 3.90
CA GLY A 46 14.57 -0.78 4.47
C GLY A 46 13.78 0.15 3.53
N ALA A 47 12.52 0.43 3.87
CA ALA A 47 11.68 1.33 3.08
C ALA A 47 12.29 2.74 2.98
N THR A 48 12.87 3.24 4.06
CA THR A 48 13.56 4.53 4.10
C THR A 48 14.74 4.57 3.14
N ASP A 49 15.55 3.51 3.09
CA ASP A 49 16.71 3.44 2.18
C ASP A 49 16.25 3.35 0.72
N LEU A 50 15.19 2.60 0.44
CA LEU A 50 14.62 2.46 -0.90
C LEU A 50 14.10 3.81 -1.43
N ILE A 51 13.36 4.56 -0.62
CA ILE A 51 12.81 5.87 -1.02
C ILE A 51 13.91 6.95 -1.08
N LYS A 52 14.93 6.88 -0.23
CA LYS A 52 16.11 7.76 -0.36
C LYS A 52 16.87 7.52 -1.66
N ALA A 53 17.00 6.27 -2.09
CA ALA A 53 17.67 5.90 -3.33
C ALA A 53 16.86 6.26 -4.59
N ASP A 54 15.53 6.26 -4.48
CA ASP A 54 14.59 6.62 -5.54
C ASP A 54 13.56 7.62 -4.99
N PRO A 55 13.91 8.92 -4.90
CA PRO A 55 13.02 9.94 -4.32
C PRO A 55 11.80 10.20 -5.20
N PRO A 56 10.66 10.63 -4.59
CA PRO A 56 9.43 10.86 -5.31
C PRO A 56 9.60 11.97 -6.38
N PRO A 57 9.14 11.72 -7.60
CA PRO A 57 9.03 12.77 -8.62
C PRO A 57 7.88 13.73 -8.28
N VAL A 58 7.65 14.72 -9.14
CA VAL A 58 6.42 15.52 -9.07
C VAL A 58 5.24 14.58 -9.29
N LEU A 59 4.33 14.53 -8.31
CA LEU A 59 3.15 13.68 -8.32
C LEU A 59 1.98 14.35 -9.06
N PHE A 60 0.84 13.67 -9.13
CA PHE A 60 -0.37 14.16 -9.77
C PHE A 60 -0.97 15.35 -9.00
N THR A 61 -1.68 16.22 -9.71
CA THR A 61 -2.38 17.36 -9.10
C THR A 61 -3.63 16.90 -8.35
N ASP A 62 -4.09 17.69 -7.38
CA ASP A 62 -5.33 17.40 -6.62
C ASP A 62 -6.52 17.18 -7.55
N ALA A 63 -6.63 17.97 -8.63
CA ALA A 63 -7.70 17.82 -9.63
C ALA A 63 -7.65 16.48 -10.36
N GLN A 64 -6.47 15.94 -10.62
CA GLN A 64 -6.33 14.63 -11.28
C GLN A 64 -6.75 13.47 -10.39
N VAL A 65 -6.55 13.59 -9.09
CA VAL A 65 -6.84 12.51 -8.13
C VAL A 65 -8.20 12.65 -7.43
N ALA A 66 -8.94 13.76 -7.68
CA ALA A 66 -10.16 14.09 -6.96
C ALA A 66 -11.22 12.99 -6.99
N ASP A 67 -11.45 12.37 -8.15
CA ASP A 67 -12.47 11.35 -8.30
C ASP A 67 -12.15 10.07 -7.51
N VAL A 68 -10.89 9.63 -7.55
CA VAL A 68 -10.47 8.45 -6.77
C VAL A 68 -10.47 8.74 -5.27
N ALA A 69 -10.16 9.96 -4.84
CA ALA A 69 -10.25 10.38 -3.44
C ALA A 69 -11.70 10.35 -2.95
N LYS A 70 -12.64 10.85 -3.75
CA LYS A 70 -14.08 10.79 -3.45
C LYS A 70 -14.58 9.36 -3.36
N GLN A 71 -14.18 8.50 -4.28
CA GLN A 71 -14.54 7.08 -4.26
C GLN A 71 -14.00 6.35 -3.03
N GLN A 72 -12.76 6.63 -2.66
CA GLN A 72 -12.15 6.10 -1.44
C GLN A 72 -12.96 6.48 -0.20
N ALA A 73 -13.36 7.73 -0.06
CA ALA A 73 -14.18 8.19 1.05
C ALA A 73 -15.55 7.49 1.09
N ALA A 74 -16.22 7.35 -0.06
CA ALA A 74 -17.50 6.65 -0.15
C ALA A 74 -17.40 5.16 0.21
N GLN A 75 -16.28 4.51 -0.17
CA GLN A 75 -16.07 3.09 0.10
C GLN A 75 -15.90 2.80 1.58
N LYS A 76 -15.30 3.73 2.35
CA LYS A 76 -15.13 3.59 3.81
C LYS A 76 -16.48 3.38 4.51
N HIS A 77 -17.53 4.11 4.14
CA HIS A 77 -18.87 3.92 4.72
C HIS A 77 -19.42 2.51 4.46
N THR A 78 -19.16 1.96 3.27
CA THR A 78 -19.58 0.58 2.95
C THR A 78 -18.80 -0.42 3.81
N ALA A 79 -17.51 -0.22 3.98
CA ALA A 79 -16.67 -1.07 4.82
C ALA A 79 -17.12 -1.04 6.28
N ASP A 80 -17.39 0.14 6.83
CA ASP A 80 -17.89 0.31 8.21
C ASP A 80 -19.17 -0.50 8.47
N ALA A 81 -20.13 -0.41 7.55
CA ALA A 81 -21.39 -1.12 7.65
C ALA A 81 -21.22 -2.66 7.59
N LEU A 82 -20.29 -3.14 6.76
CA LEU A 82 -19.97 -4.57 6.68
C LEU A 82 -19.19 -5.02 7.90
N PHE A 83 -18.21 -4.24 8.35
CA PHE A 83 -17.39 -4.59 9.50
C PHE A 83 -18.21 -4.63 10.80
N ALA A 84 -19.23 -3.80 10.95
CA ALA A 84 -20.17 -3.87 12.06
C ALA A 84 -20.82 -5.26 12.21
N LYS A 85 -21.13 -5.94 11.10
CA LYS A 85 -21.64 -7.32 11.10
C LYS A 85 -20.60 -8.33 11.57
N TRP A 86 -19.36 -8.19 11.13
CA TRP A 86 -18.24 -9.03 11.62
C TRP A 86 -18.08 -8.84 13.13
N LYS A 87 -18.00 -7.60 13.59
CA LYS A 87 -17.82 -7.26 15.01
C LYS A 87 -18.93 -7.80 15.88
N ALA A 88 -20.17 -7.73 15.43
CA ALA A 88 -21.33 -8.27 16.16
C ALA A 88 -21.24 -9.79 16.35
N ALA A 89 -20.69 -10.51 15.36
CA ALA A 89 -20.59 -11.97 15.40
C ALA A 89 -19.34 -12.48 16.14
N HIS A 90 -18.21 -11.73 16.10
CA HIS A 90 -16.89 -12.20 16.56
C HIS A 90 -16.27 -11.33 17.67
N GLY A 91 -16.92 -10.22 18.02
CA GLY A 91 -16.36 -9.26 19.00
C GLY A 91 -15.05 -8.65 18.52
N SER A 92 -14.10 -8.57 19.46
CA SER A 92 -12.75 -8.03 19.19
C SER A 92 -11.67 -9.10 19.15
N THR A 93 -12.03 -10.37 19.24
CA THR A 93 -11.07 -11.49 19.17
C THR A 93 -10.51 -11.56 17.75
N ARG A 94 -9.19 -11.65 17.69
CA ARG A 94 -8.48 -11.71 16.41
C ARG A 94 -8.37 -13.13 15.91
N ASP A 95 -8.96 -13.39 14.74
CA ASP A 95 -8.81 -14.63 13.96
C ASP A 95 -8.58 -14.27 12.50
N ASP A 96 -7.30 -14.12 12.11
CA ASP A 96 -6.91 -13.69 10.76
C ASP A 96 -7.39 -14.65 9.67
N LYS A 97 -7.52 -15.95 9.97
CA LYS A 97 -7.97 -16.96 9.01
C LYS A 97 -9.46 -16.88 8.75
N ALA A 98 -10.26 -16.79 9.80
CA ALA A 98 -11.70 -16.61 9.68
C ALA A 98 -12.03 -15.28 9.02
N PHE A 99 -11.36 -14.19 9.43
CA PHE A 99 -11.53 -12.88 8.85
C PHE A 99 -11.19 -12.84 7.35
N LEU A 100 -10.07 -13.48 6.92
CA LEU A 100 -9.71 -13.57 5.51
C LEU A 100 -10.84 -14.19 4.69
N THR A 101 -11.39 -15.32 5.16
CA THR A 101 -12.46 -16.03 4.47
C THR A 101 -13.71 -15.19 4.38
N TRP A 102 -14.12 -14.57 5.48
CA TRP A 102 -15.28 -13.70 5.54
C TRP A 102 -15.11 -12.46 4.65
N ALA A 103 -14.00 -11.74 4.79
CA ALA A 103 -13.74 -10.52 4.02
C ALA A 103 -13.70 -10.78 2.51
N ALA A 104 -13.13 -11.90 2.05
CA ALA A 104 -13.14 -12.29 0.65
C ALA A 104 -14.58 -12.50 0.12
N GLN A 105 -15.51 -12.97 0.95
CA GLN A 105 -16.92 -13.13 0.61
C GLN A 105 -17.67 -11.80 0.53
N GLN A 106 -17.21 -10.76 1.27
CA GLN A 106 -17.84 -9.43 1.21
C GLN A 106 -17.47 -8.67 -0.07
N VAL A 107 -16.38 -9.05 -0.76
CA VAL A 107 -16.03 -8.42 -2.03
C VAL A 107 -17.03 -8.84 -3.10
N PRO A 108 -17.77 -7.88 -3.71
CA PRO A 108 -18.75 -8.18 -4.73
C PRO A 108 -18.10 -8.87 -5.94
N ALA A 109 -18.90 -9.53 -6.76
CA ALA A 109 -18.42 -9.98 -8.06
C ALA A 109 -18.01 -8.77 -8.93
N PRO A 110 -17.02 -8.92 -9.80
CA PRO A 110 -16.67 -7.85 -10.73
C PRO A 110 -17.86 -7.50 -11.63
N PRO A 111 -17.96 -6.23 -12.11
CA PRO A 111 -19.02 -5.82 -13.01
C PRO A 111 -19.10 -6.69 -14.25
N GLY A 112 -20.29 -6.74 -14.86
CA GLY A 112 -20.53 -7.47 -16.09
C GLY A 112 -19.72 -6.92 -17.27
N LYS A 113 -19.68 -7.67 -18.37
CA LYS A 113 -18.85 -7.38 -19.54
C LYS A 113 -19.09 -5.95 -20.09
N ALA A 114 -20.34 -5.48 -20.16
CA ALA A 114 -20.64 -4.16 -20.71
C ALA A 114 -20.01 -3.04 -19.86
N GLU A 115 -20.15 -3.08 -18.54
CA GLU A 115 -19.57 -2.11 -17.63
C GLU A 115 -18.05 -2.17 -17.64
N ARG A 116 -17.46 -3.37 -17.61
CA ARG A 116 -16.00 -3.56 -17.74
C ARG A 116 -15.47 -3.00 -19.06
N THR A 117 -16.22 -3.10 -20.15
CA THR A 117 -15.84 -2.47 -21.43
C THR A 117 -15.87 -0.96 -21.34
N THR A 118 -16.88 -0.37 -20.70
CA THR A 118 -16.94 1.08 -20.44
C THR A 118 -15.75 1.57 -19.60
N GLU A 119 -15.41 0.85 -18.54
CA GLU A 119 -14.24 1.15 -17.71
C GLU A 119 -12.93 1.03 -18.50
N LEU A 120 -12.80 0.03 -19.39
CA LEU A 120 -11.65 -0.11 -20.28
C LEU A 120 -11.53 1.09 -21.23
N HIS A 121 -12.64 1.55 -21.83
CA HIS A 121 -12.65 2.75 -22.67
C HIS A 121 -12.20 4.00 -21.88
N HIS A 122 -12.60 4.13 -20.61
CA HIS A 122 -12.14 5.22 -19.75
C HIS A 122 -10.60 5.17 -19.59
N VAL A 123 -10.03 4.02 -19.30
CA VAL A 123 -8.58 3.84 -19.17
C VAL A 123 -7.85 4.08 -20.50
N GLN A 124 -8.43 3.68 -21.63
CA GLN A 124 -7.91 3.99 -22.97
C GLN A 124 -7.91 5.50 -23.25
N ALA A 125 -8.98 6.22 -22.88
CA ALA A 125 -9.04 7.67 -22.99
C ALA A 125 -7.96 8.34 -22.13
N LEU A 126 -7.81 7.91 -20.88
CA LEU A 126 -6.77 8.40 -19.96
C LEU A 126 -5.36 8.13 -20.51
N ALA A 127 -5.15 6.99 -21.17
CA ALA A 127 -3.86 6.64 -21.76
C ALA A 127 -3.42 7.62 -22.86
N LYS A 128 -4.35 8.25 -23.58
CA LYS A 128 -4.07 9.26 -24.61
C LYS A 128 -3.56 10.58 -24.03
N THR A 129 -3.81 10.85 -22.75
CA THR A 129 -3.39 12.07 -22.05
C THR A 129 -2.08 11.92 -21.27
N ARG A 130 -1.44 10.75 -21.33
CA ARG A 130 -0.22 10.46 -20.55
C ARG A 130 0.96 11.32 -20.98
N THR A 131 1.54 12.01 -20.02
CA THR A 131 2.79 12.77 -20.18
C THR A 131 4.00 11.95 -19.68
N ALA A 132 5.20 12.34 -20.07
CA ALA A 132 6.44 11.74 -19.54
C ALA A 132 6.54 11.89 -18.01
N ALA A 133 6.20 13.07 -17.48
CA ALA A 133 6.18 13.33 -16.04
C ALA A 133 5.15 12.45 -15.32
N GLY A 134 3.92 12.35 -15.85
CA GLY A 134 2.89 11.49 -15.29
C GLY A 134 3.24 10.01 -15.31
N LYS A 135 3.90 9.53 -16.38
CA LYS A 135 4.41 8.15 -16.43
C LYS A 135 5.47 7.89 -15.36
N LYS A 136 6.42 8.86 -15.16
CA LYS A 136 7.42 8.77 -14.10
C LYS A 136 6.78 8.71 -12.72
N ALA A 137 5.82 9.59 -12.44
CA ALA A 137 5.05 9.59 -11.18
C ALA A 137 4.33 8.25 -10.96
N ALA A 138 3.62 7.77 -11.98
CA ALA A 138 2.87 6.52 -11.87
C ALA A 138 3.77 5.29 -11.69
N THR A 139 4.94 5.24 -12.35
CA THR A 139 5.92 4.16 -12.18
C THR A 139 6.50 4.15 -10.77
N TRP A 140 6.83 5.32 -10.23
CA TRP A 140 7.30 5.44 -8.86
C TRP A 140 6.23 4.97 -7.86
N LEU A 141 4.98 5.40 -8.03
CA LEU A 141 3.84 4.96 -7.20
C LEU A 141 3.52 3.47 -7.38
N GLU A 142 3.73 2.89 -8.57
CA GLU A 142 3.61 1.44 -8.78
C GLU A 142 4.66 0.66 -7.99
N THR A 143 5.88 1.18 -7.91
CA THR A 143 7.00 0.56 -7.22
C THR A 143 6.81 0.63 -5.70
N HIS A 144 6.65 1.85 -5.18
CA HIS A 144 6.69 2.14 -3.74
C HIS A 144 5.32 2.11 -3.06
N GLY A 145 4.23 2.34 -3.81
CA GLY A 145 2.86 2.42 -3.29
C GLY A 145 2.31 1.11 -2.70
N LYS A 146 2.93 -0.02 -3.03
CA LYS A 146 2.54 -1.32 -2.43
C LYS A 146 2.85 -1.44 -0.95
N SER A 147 3.97 -0.88 -0.51
CA SER A 147 4.44 -1.11 0.86
C SER A 147 5.40 -0.05 1.38
N ASP A 148 6.29 0.50 0.55
CA ASP A 148 7.42 1.28 1.04
C ASP A 148 6.99 2.63 1.58
N ILE A 149 6.06 3.32 0.90
CA ILE A 149 5.45 4.57 1.35
C ILE A 149 4.81 4.38 2.74
N TRP A 150 4.01 3.33 2.90
CA TRP A 150 3.28 3.07 4.14
C TRP A 150 4.20 2.69 5.28
N LYS A 151 5.25 1.93 4.99
CA LYS A 151 6.28 1.60 5.98
C LYS A 151 7.13 2.80 6.36
N LEU A 152 7.40 3.71 5.42
CA LEU A 152 8.09 4.97 5.71
C LEU A 152 7.24 5.83 6.66
N TYR A 153 5.96 6.05 6.33
CA TYR A 153 5.05 6.79 7.22
C TYR A 153 4.93 6.16 8.60
N GLY A 154 4.79 4.84 8.69
CA GLY A 154 4.81 4.14 9.94
C GLY A 154 6.16 4.17 10.66
N HIS A 155 7.29 4.33 9.97
CA HIS A 155 8.60 4.53 10.57
C HIS A 155 8.69 5.92 11.19
N ASP A 156 8.32 6.98 10.45
CA ASP A 156 8.35 8.35 10.93
C ASP A 156 7.46 8.54 12.17
N GLN A 157 6.27 7.92 12.15
CA GLN A 157 5.36 7.92 13.30
C GLN A 157 6.01 7.28 14.53
N ARG A 158 6.68 6.14 14.38
CA ARG A 158 7.29 5.40 15.50
C ARG A 158 8.52 6.06 16.11
N GLU A 159 9.20 6.95 15.39
CA GLU A 159 10.34 7.69 15.94
C GLU A 159 9.93 8.59 17.13
N LEU A 160 8.63 8.91 17.22
CA LEU A 160 8.06 9.73 18.31
C LEU A 160 7.49 8.89 19.47
N LEU A 161 7.56 7.56 19.40
CA LEU A 161 6.92 6.65 20.34
C LEU A 161 7.93 5.89 21.20
N PRO A 162 7.52 5.41 22.39
CA PRO A 162 8.27 4.40 23.12
C PRO A 162 8.57 3.19 22.24
N LYS A 163 9.76 2.60 22.41
CA LYS A 163 10.27 1.52 21.55
C LYS A 163 9.32 0.32 21.46
N GLU A 164 8.72 -0.05 22.57
CA GLU A 164 7.80 -1.17 22.68
C GLU A 164 6.52 -0.92 21.86
N GLN A 165 5.92 0.25 22.02
CA GLN A 165 4.74 0.67 21.25
C GLN A 165 5.06 0.73 19.76
N GLY A 166 6.17 1.34 19.38
CA GLY A 166 6.61 1.40 17.98
C GLY A 166 6.85 0.03 17.36
N ALA A 167 7.30 -0.97 18.16
CA ALA A 167 7.47 -2.34 17.68
C ALA A 167 6.11 -3.03 17.43
N VAL A 168 5.10 -2.77 18.25
CA VAL A 168 3.72 -3.26 18.06
C VAL A 168 3.15 -2.69 16.77
N GLU A 169 3.12 -1.36 16.61
CA GLU A 169 2.60 -0.70 15.41
C GLU A 169 3.29 -1.19 14.11
N LYS A 170 4.61 -1.36 14.15
CA LYS A 170 5.36 -1.92 13.01
C LYS A 170 4.87 -3.31 12.64
N THR A 171 4.59 -4.14 13.63
CA THR A 171 4.14 -5.51 13.42
C THR A 171 2.71 -5.52 12.89
N GLU A 172 1.85 -4.70 13.45
CA GLU A 172 0.44 -4.56 13.02
C GLU A 172 0.34 -4.07 11.58
N LEU A 173 1.00 -2.96 11.23
CA LEU A 173 1.01 -2.46 9.85
C LEU A 173 1.50 -3.54 8.87
N LYS A 174 2.61 -4.21 9.19
CA LYS A 174 3.16 -5.28 8.36
C LYS A 174 2.16 -6.43 8.17
N THR A 175 1.46 -6.80 9.23
CA THR A 175 0.49 -7.91 9.20
C THR A 175 -0.77 -7.51 8.46
N ALA A 176 -1.28 -6.31 8.68
CA ALA A 176 -2.42 -5.76 7.93
C ALA A 176 -2.15 -5.73 6.41
N LEU A 177 -0.98 -5.22 5.99
CA LEU A 177 -0.60 -5.22 4.57
C LEU A 177 -0.46 -6.62 3.98
N LYS A 178 -0.09 -7.63 4.79
CA LYS A 178 -0.06 -9.04 4.35
C LYS A 178 -1.46 -9.61 4.23
N LEU A 179 -2.33 -9.33 5.20
CA LEU A 179 -3.72 -9.82 5.21
C LEU A 179 -4.50 -9.22 4.03
N ALA A 180 -4.39 -7.91 3.78
CA ALA A 180 -4.97 -7.26 2.62
C ALA A 180 -4.52 -7.90 1.30
N LYS A 181 -3.21 -8.22 1.18
CA LYS A 181 -2.69 -8.96 0.03
C LYS A 181 -3.33 -10.35 -0.09
N ALA A 182 -3.42 -11.11 0.98
CA ALA A 182 -3.94 -12.48 0.95
C ALA A 182 -5.43 -12.51 0.55
N ILE A 183 -6.24 -11.57 1.07
CA ILE A 183 -7.65 -11.43 0.69
C ILE A 183 -7.76 -11.10 -0.80
N THR A 184 -6.99 -10.13 -1.31
CA THR A 184 -7.02 -9.77 -2.74
C THR A 184 -6.59 -10.92 -3.64
N GLU A 185 -5.61 -11.73 -3.24
CA GLU A 185 -5.18 -12.90 -4.00
C GLU A 185 -6.24 -14.02 -4.01
N ASN A 186 -6.96 -14.21 -2.90
CA ASN A 186 -8.08 -15.16 -2.82
C ASN A 186 -9.20 -14.75 -3.79
N VAL A 187 -9.61 -13.48 -3.77
CA VAL A 187 -10.65 -12.96 -4.68
C VAL A 187 -10.19 -12.99 -6.15
N ALA A 188 -8.93 -12.63 -6.42
CA ALA A 188 -8.40 -12.69 -7.79
C ALA A 188 -8.37 -14.11 -8.35
N ALA A 189 -8.10 -15.11 -7.52
CA ALA A 189 -8.16 -16.51 -7.91
C ALA A 189 -9.58 -16.99 -8.20
N ARG A 190 -10.60 -16.45 -7.51
CA ARG A 190 -12.03 -16.69 -7.73
C ARG A 190 -12.50 -16.07 -9.05
N ASP A 191 -12.23 -14.77 -9.23
CA ASP A 191 -12.91 -13.94 -10.23
C ASP A 191 -12.13 -13.84 -11.56
N LYS A 192 -10.82 -13.99 -11.55
CA LYS A 192 -9.91 -14.11 -12.71
C LYS A 192 -10.09 -13.02 -13.77
N GLN A 193 -10.33 -11.76 -13.35
CA GLN A 193 -10.48 -10.63 -14.25
C GLN A 193 -9.11 -10.18 -14.80
N PRO A 194 -8.90 -10.20 -16.12
CA PRO A 194 -7.63 -9.77 -16.70
C PRO A 194 -7.39 -8.27 -16.51
N ALA A 195 -6.13 -7.89 -16.38
CA ALA A 195 -5.74 -6.49 -16.34
C ALA A 195 -6.05 -5.78 -17.68
N PRO A 196 -6.36 -4.46 -17.68
CA PRO A 196 -6.65 -3.72 -18.91
C PRO A 196 -5.61 -3.92 -20.02
N TYR A 197 -4.32 -3.91 -19.68
CA TYR A 197 -3.26 -4.11 -20.66
C TYR A 197 -3.12 -5.56 -21.17
N VAL A 198 -3.77 -6.53 -20.54
CA VAL A 198 -3.90 -7.89 -21.07
C VAL A 198 -4.98 -7.94 -22.17
N LEU A 199 -6.03 -7.10 -22.00
CA LEU A 199 -7.10 -6.95 -22.99
C LEU A 199 -6.69 -6.06 -24.15
N ASP A 200 -5.88 -5.03 -23.89
CA ASP A 200 -5.34 -4.10 -24.87
C ASP A 200 -3.85 -3.84 -24.59
N PRO A 201 -2.93 -4.62 -25.19
CA PRO A 201 -1.50 -4.50 -24.97
C PRO A 201 -0.91 -3.12 -25.29
N SER A 202 -1.57 -2.33 -26.15
CA SER A 202 -1.12 -0.97 -26.50
C SER A 202 -1.10 -0.02 -25.29
N LEU A 203 -1.88 -0.34 -24.25
CA LEU A 203 -1.94 0.44 -23.00
C LEU A 203 -0.62 0.39 -22.19
N ARG A 204 0.12 -0.70 -22.30
CA ARG A 204 1.39 -0.94 -21.60
C ARG A 204 2.38 -1.65 -22.53
N PRO A 205 2.94 -0.96 -23.53
CA PRO A 205 3.92 -1.55 -24.43
C PRO A 205 5.23 -1.98 -23.71
N ASP A 206 5.45 -1.48 -22.51
CA ASP A 206 6.53 -1.91 -21.60
C ASP A 206 6.29 -3.30 -20.96
N LYS A 207 5.08 -3.83 -21.06
CA LYS A 207 4.72 -5.16 -20.57
C LYS A 207 4.58 -6.14 -21.73
N HIS A 208 5.35 -7.21 -21.69
CA HIS A 208 5.17 -8.27 -22.66
C HIS A 208 3.89 -9.05 -22.35
N VAL A 209 2.94 -9.06 -23.29
CA VAL A 209 1.68 -9.82 -23.22
C VAL A 209 1.69 -10.87 -24.32
N THR A 210 1.66 -12.14 -23.92
CA THR A 210 1.61 -13.26 -24.88
C THR A 210 0.19 -13.41 -25.43
N ALA A 211 0.06 -13.74 -26.71
CA ALA A 211 -1.24 -14.02 -27.32
C ALA A 211 -1.98 -15.12 -26.55
N GLY A 212 -3.26 -14.87 -26.19
CA GLY A 212 -4.08 -15.81 -25.41
C GLY A 212 -3.80 -15.81 -23.90
N GLN A 213 -2.91 -14.94 -23.41
CA GLN A 213 -2.63 -14.80 -22.00
C GLN A 213 -3.89 -14.36 -21.23
N LYS A 214 -4.21 -15.07 -20.13
CA LYS A 214 -5.39 -14.80 -19.31
C LYS A 214 -5.12 -13.86 -18.12
N GLY A 215 -3.90 -13.79 -17.65
CA GLY A 215 -3.45 -12.95 -16.53
C GLY A 215 -2.27 -12.08 -16.92
N PRO A 216 -1.81 -11.19 -16.05
CA PRO A 216 -2.20 -11.09 -14.65
C PRO A 216 -3.63 -10.59 -14.43
N TYR A 217 -4.23 -11.02 -13.32
CA TYR A 217 -5.56 -10.59 -12.90
C TYR A 217 -5.47 -9.28 -12.11
N SER A 218 -6.43 -8.37 -12.36
CA SER A 218 -6.43 -7.03 -11.78
C SER A 218 -7.45 -6.84 -10.65
N TYR A 219 -8.51 -7.63 -10.61
CA TYR A 219 -9.58 -7.51 -9.63
C TYR A 219 -9.36 -8.42 -8.42
N PRO A 220 -9.46 -7.90 -7.20
CA PRO A 220 -9.43 -6.49 -6.81
C PRO A 220 -8.00 -5.92 -6.77
N SER A 221 -7.84 -4.59 -6.77
CA SER A 221 -6.52 -3.95 -6.75
C SER A 221 -5.78 -4.14 -5.42
N ARG A 222 -4.66 -4.86 -5.46
CA ARG A 222 -3.78 -5.05 -4.30
C ARG A 222 -3.13 -3.74 -3.81
N HIS A 223 -2.87 -2.79 -4.71
CA HIS A 223 -2.36 -1.47 -4.31
C HIS A 223 -3.40 -0.70 -3.52
N ALA A 224 -4.65 -0.68 -4.00
CA ALA A 224 -5.75 -0.02 -3.31
C ALA A 224 -6.02 -0.66 -1.94
N ALA A 225 -6.04 -1.98 -1.85
CA ALA A 225 -6.24 -2.69 -0.58
C ALA A 225 -5.16 -2.36 0.46
N LYS A 226 -3.90 -2.34 0.05
CA LYS A 226 -2.82 -1.99 0.99
C LYS A 226 -2.82 -0.52 1.36
N ALA A 227 -3.15 0.38 0.41
CA ALA A 227 -3.24 1.80 0.68
C ALA A 227 -4.35 2.10 1.69
N ALA A 228 -5.56 1.57 1.47
CA ALA A 228 -6.69 1.79 2.37
C ALA A 228 -6.43 1.23 3.78
N ALA A 229 -5.92 -0.01 3.89
CA ALA A 229 -5.55 -0.57 5.20
C ALA A 229 -4.50 0.28 5.94
N ALA A 230 -3.50 0.80 5.21
CA ALA A 230 -2.49 1.66 5.81
C ALA A 230 -3.06 3.02 6.23
N VAL A 231 -3.91 3.64 5.41
CA VAL A 231 -4.58 4.92 5.73
C VAL A 231 -5.41 4.80 7.00
N THR A 232 -6.19 3.73 7.13
CA THR A 232 -7.02 3.49 8.32
C THR A 232 -6.16 3.37 9.57
N LEU A 233 -5.11 2.53 9.56
CA LEU A 233 -4.25 2.32 10.73
C LEU A 233 -3.40 3.55 11.07
N LEU A 234 -2.72 4.12 10.09
CA LEU A 234 -1.85 5.28 10.30
C LEU A 234 -2.66 6.52 10.69
N GLY A 235 -3.88 6.67 10.15
CA GLY A 235 -4.78 7.75 10.52
C GLY A 235 -5.30 7.65 11.95
N ASP A 236 -5.48 6.45 12.47
CA ASP A 236 -5.80 6.21 13.88
C ASP A 236 -4.63 6.52 14.80
N TRP A 237 -3.43 6.06 14.45
CA TRP A 237 -2.21 6.29 15.26
C TRP A 237 -1.71 7.74 15.21
N ALA A 238 -1.92 8.43 14.08
CA ALA A 238 -1.52 9.83 13.89
C ALA A 238 -2.65 10.65 13.22
N PRO A 239 -3.74 10.97 13.96
CA PRO A 239 -4.91 11.66 13.40
C PRO A 239 -4.58 13.02 12.74
N HIS A 240 -3.57 13.73 13.25
CA HIS A 240 -3.11 15.00 12.69
C HIS A 240 -2.49 14.89 11.29
N ARG A 241 -2.16 13.67 10.83
CA ARG A 241 -1.62 13.36 9.50
C ARG A 241 -2.60 12.58 8.61
N ALA A 242 -3.81 12.32 9.08
CA ALA A 242 -4.77 11.47 8.37
C ALA A 242 -5.05 11.96 6.93
N GLU A 243 -5.13 13.28 6.72
CA GLU A 243 -5.34 13.85 5.39
C GLU A 243 -4.14 13.65 4.46
N ASP A 244 -2.90 13.69 4.97
CA ASP A 244 -1.71 13.39 4.18
C ASP A 244 -1.72 11.94 3.69
N TYR A 245 -2.13 11.00 4.55
CA TYR A 245 -2.23 9.58 4.20
C TYR A 245 -3.31 9.33 3.16
N LYS A 246 -4.48 9.98 3.29
CA LYS A 246 -5.57 9.91 2.28
C LYS A 246 -5.13 10.48 0.95
N ALA A 247 -4.47 11.64 0.96
CA ALA A 247 -3.96 12.27 -0.26
C ALA A 247 -2.95 11.35 -0.97
N MET A 248 -2.02 10.74 -0.23
CA MET A 248 -1.07 9.79 -0.81
C MET A 248 -1.76 8.53 -1.34
N ALA A 249 -2.78 8.01 -0.66
CA ALA A 249 -3.55 6.89 -1.17
C ALA A 249 -4.22 7.23 -2.50
N ALA A 250 -4.84 8.42 -2.63
CA ALA A 250 -5.41 8.88 -3.90
C ALA A 250 -4.37 8.91 -5.03
N GLN A 251 -3.13 9.34 -4.75
CA GLN A 251 -2.02 9.28 -5.70
C GLN A 251 -1.73 7.85 -6.16
N VAL A 252 -1.62 6.92 -5.21
CA VAL A 252 -1.39 5.50 -5.51
C VAL A 252 -2.54 4.93 -6.35
N LEU A 253 -3.79 5.16 -5.96
CA LEU A 253 -4.97 4.64 -6.65
C LEU A 253 -5.05 5.17 -8.09
N TYR A 254 -4.92 6.50 -8.26
CA TYR A 254 -4.95 7.13 -9.58
C TYR A 254 -3.83 6.62 -10.49
N SER A 255 -2.64 6.40 -9.95
CA SER A 255 -1.52 5.85 -10.72
C SER A 255 -1.85 4.51 -11.39
N ARG A 256 -2.73 3.71 -10.75
CA ARG A 256 -3.11 2.38 -11.26
C ARG A 256 -4.04 2.49 -12.46
N LEU A 257 -4.95 3.48 -12.47
CA LEU A 257 -5.78 3.81 -13.62
C LEU A 257 -4.93 4.44 -14.73
N TYR A 258 -4.10 5.42 -14.36
CA TYR A 258 -3.24 6.15 -15.29
C TYR A 258 -2.33 5.22 -16.09
N MET A 259 -1.78 4.17 -15.48
CA MET A 259 -0.93 3.18 -16.14
C MET A 259 -1.70 1.94 -16.65
N ALA A 260 -3.03 1.96 -16.66
CA ALA A 260 -3.85 0.84 -17.12
C ALA A 260 -3.52 -0.51 -16.46
N GLY A 261 -3.06 -0.48 -15.24
CA GLY A 261 -2.90 -1.69 -14.42
C GLY A 261 -4.23 -2.20 -13.89
N HIS A 262 -5.20 -1.32 -13.77
CA HIS A 262 -6.53 -1.55 -13.20
C HIS A 262 -7.58 -0.69 -13.89
N VAL A 263 -8.85 -1.06 -13.78
CA VAL A 263 -10.02 -0.22 -14.02
C VAL A 263 -10.62 0.23 -12.68
N ASN A 264 -11.66 1.07 -12.74
CA ASN A 264 -12.22 1.71 -11.55
C ASN A 264 -12.80 0.72 -10.54
N SER A 265 -13.55 -0.28 -11.00
CA SER A 265 -14.11 -1.32 -10.13
C SER A 265 -13.05 -2.13 -9.40
N ASP A 266 -11.87 -2.36 -10.03
CA ASP A 266 -10.73 -3.01 -9.36
C ASP A 266 -10.24 -2.18 -8.16
N ILE A 267 -10.19 -0.85 -8.32
CA ILE A 267 -9.76 0.09 -7.29
C ILE A 267 -10.78 0.10 -6.15
N THR A 268 -12.05 0.26 -6.46
CA THR A 268 -13.15 0.29 -5.48
C THR A 268 -13.18 -0.99 -4.64
N ALA A 269 -13.14 -2.15 -5.28
CA ALA A 269 -13.11 -3.44 -4.58
C ALA A 269 -11.84 -3.62 -3.74
N GLY A 270 -10.70 -3.15 -4.23
CA GLY A 270 -9.46 -3.17 -3.46
C GLY A 270 -9.52 -2.27 -2.24
N THR A 271 -10.08 -1.06 -2.37
CA THR A 271 -10.29 -0.13 -1.25
C THR A 271 -11.18 -0.75 -0.17
N LEU A 272 -12.29 -1.39 -0.56
CA LEU A 272 -13.16 -2.12 0.37
C LEU A 272 -12.37 -3.15 1.19
N VAL A 273 -11.56 -3.98 0.54
CA VAL A 273 -10.70 -4.96 1.24
C VAL A 273 -9.80 -4.28 2.24
N GLY A 274 -9.18 -3.17 1.85
CA GLY A 274 -8.25 -2.45 2.71
C GLY A 274 -8.93 -1.82 3.93
N ASP A 275 -10.05 -1.17 3.74
CA ASP A 275 -10.82 -0.56 4.83
C ASP A 275 -11.30 -1.62 5.83
N LEU A 276 -11.83 -2.75 5.35
CA LEU A 276 -12.21 -3.88 6.22
C LEU A 276 -11.02 -4.41 7.03
N VAL A 277 -9.84 -4.51 6.44
CA VAL A 277 -8.62 -4.92 7.15
C VAL A 277 -8.20 -3.87 8.17
N GLY A 278 -8.25 -2.59 7.83
CA GLY A 278 -7.96 -1.50 8.77
C GLY A 278 -8.87 -1.55 10.01
N ASP A 279 -10.18 -1.64 9.79
CA ASP A 279 -11.18 -1.72 10.87
C ASP A 279 -10.98 -2.98 11.75
N TYR A 280 -10.61 -4.09 11.14
CA TYR A 280 -10.33 -5.34 11.87
C TYR A 280 -9.15 -5.18 12.85
N PHE A 281 -8.07 -4.55 12.42
CA PHE A 281 -6.92 -4.31 13.29
C PHE A 281 -7.20 -3.26 14.36
N GLN A 282 -7.89 -2.16 14.03
CA GLN A 282 -8.31 -1.15 15.01
C GLN A 282 -9.20 -1.74 16.12
N ASN A 283 -10.18 -2.58 15.73
CA ASN A 283 -11.08 -3.22 16.70
C ASN A 283 -10.33 -4.16 17.64
N ALA A 284 -9.31 -4.87 17.18
CA ALA A 284 -8.48 -5.74 18.01
C ALA A 284 -7.56 -4.95 18.95
N ALA A 285 -7.01 -3.84 18.50
CA ALA A 285 -6.13 -2.97 19.29
C ALA A 285 -6.88 -2.26 20.43
N ALA A 286 -8.12 -1.81 20.19
CA ALA A 286 -8.93 -1.12 21.17
C ALA A 286 -9.17 -1.92 22.47
N THR A 287 -9.19 -3.25 22.40
CA THR A 287 -9.34 -4.13 23.57
C THR A 287 -8.04 -4.46 24.28
N SER A 288 -6.90 -4.42 23.57
CA SER A 288 -5.59 -4.62 24.18
C SER A 288 -5.14 -3.42 25.03
N GLY A 289 -5.69 -2.23 24.76
CA GLY A 289 -5.41 -0.97 25.49
C GLY A 289 -6.34 -0.69 26.68
N ALA A 290 -7.49 -1.34 26.75
CA ALA A 290 -8.49 -1.10 27.84
C ALA A 290 -8.13 -1.75 29.19
N GLY A 291 -7.00 -2.45 29.26
CA GLY A 291 -6.49 -3.15 30.46
C GLY A 291 -5.30 -2.47 31.12
N LYS A 292 -5.04 -1.19 30.87
CA LYS A 292 -3.94 -0.45 31.52
C LYS A 292 -4.47 0.73 32.34
#